data_467196681dc72843d6e358db05842ed0
#
_entry.id   467196681dc72843d6e358db05842ed0
#
_cell.length_a   1.000
_cell.length_b   1.000
_cell.length_c   1.000
_cell.angle_alpha   90.00
_cell.angle_beta   90.00
_cell.angle_gamma   90.00
#
_symmetry.space_group_name_H-M   'P 1'
#
loop_
_entity.id
_entity.type
_entity.pdbx_description
1 polymer ?
#
loop_
_entity_poly.entity_id
_entity_poly.type
_entity_poly.pdbx_seq_one_letter_code
_entity_poly.pdbx_strand_id
1 'polypeptide(L)'
;MIVFILVAVALLCILLRPNYKEPVVIPKVFTPEQCDNIIKTAGSKLEPSVMDTDYHIDKKIRDSETAWIDPKENSVAKKIIRKCVSFTDRKPVNSEQLQVLKYKEGGFYGPHQDAFYDEENPRTVTAIIALNDDYEGGETEFPNLGKKFKLSKGDVLLFNNFTDWGYQTRKSLHGGLPVKSGIKWICNLWIHRYPYDSNDWAGSKAYPGNEGGGSCSVF
;
A
#
# COMPACT_ATOMS: atom_id res chain seq x y z
N MET A 1 -11.77 18.28 -45.01
CA MET A 1 -12.63 17.33 -44.30
C MET A 1 -11.84 16.30 -43.51
N ILE A 2 -10.94 15.51 -44.09
CA ILE A 2 -10.13 14.47 -43.39
C ILE A 2 -9.31 15.05 -42.25
N VAL A 3 -8.62 16.18 -42.41
CA VAL A 3 -7.81 16.82 -41.38
C VAL A 3 -8.65 17.22 -40.16
N PHE A 4 -9.87 17.75 -40.36
CA PHE A 4 -10.77 18.10 -39.27
C PHE A 4 -11.26 16.86 -38.50
N ILE A 5 -11.50 15.75 -39.19
CA ILE A 5 -11.86 14.47 -38.56
C ILE A 5 -10.71 13.94 -37.71
N LEU A 6 -9.49 13.96 -38.23
CA LEU A 6 -8.31 13.52 -37.49
C LEU A 6 -8.03 14.37 -36.26
N VAL A 7 -8.19 15.69 -36.36
CA VAL A 7 -8.05 16.60 -35.21
C VAL A 7 -9.14 16.34 -34.17
N ALA A 8 -10.41 16.17 -34.62
CA ALA A 8 -11.51 15.86 -33.71
C ALA A 8 -11.31 14.51 -32.98
N VAL A 9 -10.86 13.48 -33.70
CA VAL A 9 -10.54 12.16 -33.11
C VAL A 9 -9.38 12.29 -32.14
N ALA A 10 -8.32 13.03 -32.47
CA ALA A 10 -7.19 13.24 -31.57
C ALA A 10 -7.60 13.98 -30.29
N LEU A 11 -8.43 15.03 -30.41
CA LEU A 11 -9.00 15.75 -29.26
C LEU A 11 -9.90 14.84 -28.43
N LEU A 12 -10.74 14.04 -29.05
CA LEU A 12 -11.58 13.07 -28.35
C LEU A 12 -10.74 12.03 -27.59
N CYS A 13 -9.67 11.49 -28.18
CA CYS A 13 -8.73 10.59 -27.53
C CYS A 13 -8.00 11.25 -26.35
N ILE A 14 -7.73 12.56 -26.42
CA ILE A 14 -7.14 13.31 -25.31
C ILE A 14 -8.15 13.50 -24.17
N LEU A 15 -9.39 13.85 -24.50
CA LEU A 15 -10.48 14.06 -23.54
C LEU A 15 -10.95 12.76 -22.86
N LEU A 16 -10.85 11.63 -23.58
CA LEU A 16 -11.23 10.31 -23.10
C LEU A 16 -10.05 9.51 -22.55
N ARG A 17 -9.01 10.15 -22.01
CA ARG A 17 -7.92 9.44 -21.35
C ARG A 17 -8.34 9.01 -19.95
N PRO A 18 -8.02 7.75 -19.54
CA PRO A 18 -8.22 7.34 -18.17
C PRO A 18 -7.40 8.25 -17.25
N ASN A 19 -8.06 8.82 -16.25
CA ASN A 19 -7.41 9.70 -15.28
C ASN A 19 -6.90 8.87 -14.09
N TYR A 20 -5.77 9.27 -13.53
CA TYR A 20 -5.23 8.71 -12.31
C TYR A 20 -5.29 9.76 -11.20
N LYS A 21 -5.96 9.41 -10.11
CA LYS A 21 -5.97 10.24 -8.89
C LYS A 21 -4.64 10.05 -8.18
N GLU A 22 -3.84 11.10 -8.16
CA GLU A 22 -2.53 11.08 -7.53
C GLU A 22 -2.59 10.80 -6.02
N PRO A 23 -1.50 10.27 -5.43
CA PRO A 23 -1.40 10.06 -3.99
C PRO A 23 -1.65 11.35 -3.20
N VAL A 24 -2.39 11.22 -2.10
CA VAL A 24 -2.73 12.36 -1.22
C VAL A 24 -2.35 12.04 0.23
N VAL A 25 -1.76 13.02 0.90
CA VAL A 25 -1.52 12.96 2.34
C VAL A 25 -2.72 13.57 3.07
N ILE A 26 -3.30 12.81 3.99
CA ILE A 26 -4.33 13.27 4.91
C ILE A 26 -3.66 13.43 6.27
N PRO A 27 -3.46 14.67 6.75
CA PRO A 27 -2.66 14.89 7.94
C PRO A 27 -3.43 14.60 9.23
N LYS A 28 -2.71 14.13 10.24
CA LYS A 28 -3.20 13.99 11.64
C LYS A 28 -4.52 13.20 11.77
N VAL A 29 -4.63 12.12 10.99
CA VAL A 29 -5.83 11.25 11.02
C VAL A 29 -5.90 10.45 12.32
N PHE A 30 -4.73 10.05 12.85
CA PHE A 30 -4.63 9.24 14.05
C PHE A 30 -3.84 9.96 15.15
N THR A 31 -4.26 9.71 16.39
CA THR A 31 -3.56 10.29 17.55
C THR A 31 -2.24 9.56 17.82
N PRO A 32 -1.28 10.21 18.51
CA PRO A 32 -0.04 9.55 18.93
C PRO A 32 -0.29 8.25 19.72
N GLU A 33 -1.28 8.25 20.62
CA GLU A 33 -1.63 7.09 21.44
C GLU A 33 -2.14 5.90 20.60
N GLN A 34 -2.88 6.19 19.52
CA GLN A 34 -3.31 5.14 18.58
C GLN A 34 -2.13 4.54 17.83
N CYS A 35 -1.20 5.37 17.37
CA CYS A 35 0.02 4.93 16.71
C CYS A 35 0.89 4.08 17.66
N ASP A 36 1.10 4.54 18.89
CA ASP A 36 1.91 3.84 19.91
C ASP A 36 1.28 2.50 20.31
N ASN A 37 -0.05 2.43 20.37
CA ASN A 37 -0.77 1.16 20.62
C ASN A 37 -0.45 0.13 19.51
N ILE A 38 -0.47 0.54 18.24
CA ILE A 38 -0.17 -0.35 17.12
C ILE A 38 1.30 -0.79 17.15
N ILE A 39 2.24 0.12 17.41
CA ILE A 39 3.67 -0.21 17.54
C ILE A 39 3.87 -1.23 18.65
N LYS A 40 3.29 -1.00 19.83
CA LYS A 40 3.38 -1.90 20.98
C LYS A 40 2.80 -3.28 20.66
N THR A 41 1.64 -3.34 20.01
CA THR A 41 1.01 -4.61 19.64
C THR A 41 1.84 -5.39 18.62
N ALA A 42 2.44 -4.70 17.65
CA ALA A 42 3.28 -5.31 16.63
C ALA A 42 4.62 -5.79 17.16
N GLY A 43 5.20 -5.07 18.13
CA GLY A 43 6.58 -5.29 18.60
C GLY A 43 6.89 -6.72 19.04
N SER A 44 5.91 -7.45 19.59
CA SER A 44 6.05 -8.85 20.01
C SER A 44 5.79 -9.89 18.90
N LYS A 45 5.36 -9.44 17.72
CA LYS A 45 4.94 -10.29 16.58
C LYS A 45 5.78 -10.07 15.32
N LEU A 46 6.88 -9.30 15.44
CA LEU A 46 7.72 -8.96 14.28
C LEU A 46 8.51 -10.15 13.77
N GLU A 47 8.44 -10.37 12.48
CA GLU A 47 9.23 -11.36 11.75
C GLU A 47 9.89 -10.69 10.53
N PRO A 48 11.00 -11.23 9.99
CA PRO A 48 11.56 -10.73 8.74
C PRO A 48 10.49 -10.69 7.64
N SER A 49 10.43 -9.59 6.88
CA SER A 49 9.44 -9.48 5.80
C SER A 49 9.76 -10.46 4.67
N VAL A 50 8.73 -11.17 4.22
CA VAL A 50 8.81 -12.09 3.07
C VAL A 50 8.29 -11.39 1.81
N MET A 51 8.72 -11.88 0.63
CA MET A 51 8.41 -11.25 -0.66
C MET A 51 7.25 -11.90 -1.39
N ASP A 52 6.99 -13.18 -1.14
CA ASP A 52 5.98 -13.97 -1.83
C ASP A 52 5.43 -15.12 -0.97
N THR A 53 4.63 -15.96 -1.61
CA THR A 53 3.99 -17.13 -0.99
C THR A 53 4.97 -18.21 -0.55
N ASP A 54 6.17 -18.24 -1.11
CA ASP A 54 7.20 -19.23 -0.78
C ASP A 54 8.09 -18.80 0.39
N TYR A 55 7.67 -17.72 1.10
CA TYR A 55 8.40 -17.16 2.24
C TYR A 55 9.84 -16.76 1.91
N HIS A 56 10.08 -16.38 0.64
CA HIS A 56 11.40 -15.95 0.21
C HIS A 56 11.75 -14.59 0.81
N ILE A 57 12.92 -14.50 1.46
CA ILE A 57 13.47 -13.24 2.00
C ILE A 57 14.57 -12.78 1.06
N ASP A 58 14.35 -11.68 0.34
CA ASP A 58 15.39 -11.02 -0.46
C ASP A 58 15.66 -9.61 0.07
N LYS A 59 16.70 -9.51 0.89
CA LYS A 59 17.14 -8.23 1.46
C LYS A 59 17.67 -7.23 0.43
N LYS A 60 17.89 -7.64 -0.83
CA LYS A 60 18.25 -6.72 -1.91
C LYS A 60 17.03 -5.99 -2.47
N ILE A 61 15.83 -6.55 -2.26
CA ILE A 61 14.56 -5.97 -2.69
C ILE A 61 13.86 -5.29 -1.52
N ARG A 62 13.89 -5.93 -0.33
CA ARG A 62 13.21 -5.43 0.87
C ARG A 62 13.97 -5.83 2.14
N ASP A 63 14.34 -4.85 2.96
CA ASP A 63 14.90 -5.07 4.29
C ASP A 63 14.01 -4.40 5.34
N SER A 64 13.13 -5.19 5.94
CA SER A 64 12.17 -4.78 6.96
C SER A 64 11.72 -5.97 7.81
N GLU A 65 11.09 -5.65 8.93
CA GLU A 65 10.36 -6.60 9.79
C GLU A 65 8.85 -6.32 9.66
N THR A 66 8.03 -7.38 9.65
CA THR A 66 6.56 -7.30 9.47
C THR A 66 5.85 -7.94 10.65
N ALA A 67 4.76 -7.33 11.07
CA ALA A 67 3.76 -7.95 11.95
C ALA A 67 2.37 -7.65 11.41
N TRP A 68 1.46 -8.61 11.60
CA TRP A 68 0.08 -8.44 11.19
C TRP A 68 -0.82 -8.29 12.43
N ILE A 69 -1.79 -7.37 12.36
CA ILE A 69 -2.72 -7.11 13.45
C ILE A 69 -4.15 -7.34 12.99
N ASP A 70 -4.79 -8.35 13.60
CA ASP A 70 -6.19 -8.66 13.35
C ASP A 70 -7.09 -7.62 14.03
N PRO A 71 -7.98 -6.95 13.28
CA PRO A 71 -8.97 -6.03 13.85
C PRO A 71 -9.99 -6.71 14.77
N LYS A 72 -10.10 -8.03 14.75
CA LYS A 72 -10.95 -8.79 15.69
C LYS A 72 -10.32 -8.81 17.10
N GLU A 73 -8.98 -8.81 17.17
CA GLU A 73 -8.22 -8.88 18.41
C GLU A 73 -7.79 -7.49 18.93
N ASN A 74 -7.75 -6.47 18.07
CA ASN A 74 -7.29 -5.12 18.42
C ASN A 74 -8.33 -4.05 18.04
N SER A 75 -8.94 -3.42 19.05
CA SER A 75 -9.97 -2.39 18.83
C SER A 75 -9.43 -1.11 18.19
N VAL A 76 -8.14 -0.78 18.37
CA VAL A 76 -7.49 0.36 17.73
C VAL A 76 -7.29 0.07 16.26
N ALA A 77 -6.81 -1.13 15.90
CA ALA A 77 -6.70 -1.57 14.50
C ALA A 77 -8.07 -1.50 13.79
N LYS A 78 -9.13 -1.95 14.44
CA LYS A 78 -10.50 -1.85 13.91
C LYS A 78 -10.92 -0.41 13.64
N LYS A 79 -10.57 0.54 14.53
CA LYS A 79 -10.86 1.97 14.33
C LYS A 79 -10.04 2.55 13.18
N ILE A 80 -8.77 2.17 13.06
CA ILE A 80 -7.87 2.60 11.98
C ILE A 80 -8.44 2.16 10.63
N ILE A 81 -8.78 0.88 10.48
CA ILE A 81 -9.37 0.33 9.25
C ILE A 81 -10.63 1.12 8.86
N ARG A 82 -11.58 1.25 9.80
CA ARG A 82 -12.84 1.98 9.54
C ARG A 82 -12.58 3.42 9.09
N LYS A 83 -11.62 4.09 9.71
CA LYS A 83 -11.28 5.47 9.37
C LYS A 83 -10.62 5.58 7.99
N CYS A 84 -9.65 4.72 7.67
CA CYS A 84 -9.02 4.73 6.35
C CYS A 84 -10.04 4.41 5.24
N VAL A 85 -10.89 3.40 5.44
CA VAL A 85 -11.93 3.03 4.47
C VAL A 85 -12.94 4.17 4.25
N SER A 86 -13.22 5.00 5.27
CA SER A 86 -14.14 6.14 5.12
C SER A 86 -13.65 7.23 4.14
N PHE A 87 -12.39 7.18 3.70
CA PHE A 87 -11.87 8.04 2.63
C PHE A 87 -12.07 7.45 1.23
N THR A 88 -12.71 6.29 1.13
CA THR A 88 -12.95 5.54 -0.11
C THR A 88 -14.45 5.28 -0.28
N ASP A 89 -14.83 4.71 -1.42
CA ASP A 89 -16.18 4.22 -1.69
C ASP A 89 -16.40 2.76 -1.21
N ARG A 90 -15.42 2.20 -0.48
CA ARG A 90 -15.43 0.80 -0.04
C ARG A 90 -15.97 0.65 1.39
N LYS A 91 -16.17 -0.61 1.79
CA LYS A 91 -16.61 -0.98 3.15
C LYS A 91 -15.44 -1.62 3.92
N PRO A 92 -15.45 -1.62 5.27
CA PRO A 92 -14.39 -2.27 6.04
C PRO A 92 -14.17 -3.75 5.71
N VAL A 93 -15.22 -4.44 5.25
CA VAL A 93 -15.13 -5.85 4.81
C VAL A 93 -14.25 -6.05 3.55
N ASN A 94 -13.92 -4.96 2.84
CA ASN A 94 -13.02 -5.02 1.69
C ASN A 94 -11.54 -4.96 2.09
N SER A 95 -11.24 -4.78 3.38
CA SER A 95 -9.87 -4.54 3.84
C SER A 95 -9.19 -5.80 4.32
N GLU A 96 -7.89 -5.87 4.07
CA GLU A 96 -7.00 -6.80 4.78
C GLU A 96 -6.83 -6.39 6.25
N GLN A 97 -6.11 -7.18 7.02
CA GLN A 97 -5.60 -6.80 8.34
C GLN A 97 -4.55 -5.70 8.20
N LEU A 98 -4.17 -5.06 9.30
CA LEU A 98 -3.08 -4.09 9.26
C LEU A 98 -1.73 -4.80 9.16
N GLN A 99 -0.98 -4.48 8.11
CA GLN A 99 0.42 -4.87 8.00
C GLN A 99 1.30 -3.80 8.64
N VAL A 100 1.86 -4.07 9.80
CA VAL A 100 2.81 -3.17 10.45
C VAL A 100 4.22 -3.51 9.99
N LEU A 101 4.97 -2.48 9.63
CA LEU A 101 6.32 -2.58 9.11
C LEU A 101 7.28 -1.76 9.95
N LYS A 102 8.42 -2.36 10.25
CA LYS A 102 9.53 -1.73 10.92
C LYS A 102 10.77 -1.78 10.04
N TYR A 103 11.33 -0.60 9.79
CA TYR A 103 12.58 -0.43 9.05
C TYR A 103 13.63 0.14 10.00
N LYS A 104 14.76 -0.56 10.11
CA LYS A 104 15.96 -0.07 10.80
C LYS A 104 16.77 0.83 9.87
N GLU A 105 17.84 1.41 10.36
CA GLU A 105 18.80 2.13 9.52
C GLU A 105 19.29 1.25 8.37
N GLY A 106 19.30 1.81 7.15
CA GLY A 106 19.53 1.09 5.90
C GLY A 106 18.30 0.36 5.34
N GLY A 107 17.26 0.11 6.16
CA GLY A 107 16.05 -0.61 5.75
C GLY A 107 15.28 0.13 4.68
N PHE A 108 14.76 -0.62 3.71
CA PHE A 108 14.07 -0.09 2.52
C PHE A 108 13.10 -1.11 1.92
N TYR A 109 12.33 -0.66 0.95
CA TYR A 109 11.58 -1.53 0.04
C TYR A 109 11.65 -0.96 -1.37
N GLY A 110 12.20 -1.73 -2.31
CA GLY A 110 12.34 -1.34 -3.71
C GLY A 110 11.01 -0.99 -4.38
N PRO A 111 11.04 -0.33 -5.56
CA PRO A 111 9.83 0.03 -6.28
C PRO A 111 8.98 -1.20 -6.63
N HIS A 112 7.70 -1.18 -6.29
CA HIS A 112 6.74 -2.26 -6.52
C HIS A 112 5.33 -1.70 -6.74
N GLN A 113 4.42 -2.54 -7.19
CA GLN A 113 2.99 -2.28 -7.25
C GLN A 113 2.25 -3.17 -6.25
N ASP A 114 1.20 -2.65 -5.63
CA ASP A 114 0.40 -3.40 -4.65
C ASP A 114 -0.68 -4.26 -5.30
N ALA A 115 -1.02 -4.01 -6.56
CA ALA A 115 -2.04 -4.73 -7.31
C ALA A 115 -1.44 -5.45 -8.52
N PHE A 116 -1.92 -6.65 -8.80
CA PHE A 116 -1.57 -7.45 -9.96
C PHE A 116 -2.72 -7.49 -10.96
N TYR A 117 -2.39 -7.67 -12.25
CA TYR A 117 -3.33 -7.51 -13.35
C TYR A 117 -4.37 -8.62 -13.45
N ASP A 118 -4.05 -9.80 -12.97
CA ASP A 118 -4.83 -11.05 -13.09
C ASP A 118 -5.57 -11.46 -11.82
N GLU A 119 -5.57 -10.60 -10.80
CA GLU A 119 -6.29 -10.89 -9.56
C GLU A 119 -7.80 -10.70 -9.73
N GLU A 120 -8.59 -11.71 -9.36
CA GLU A 120 -10.06 -11.61 -9.33
C GLU A 120 -10.56 -10.53 -8.37
N ASN A 121 -9.87 -10.35 -7.25
CA ASN A 121 -10.18 -9.34 -6.25
C ASN A 121 -8.95 -8.46 -5.94
N PRO A 122 -8.57 -7.53 -6.85
CA PRO A 122 -7.35 -6.75 -6.70
C PRO A 122 -7.44 -5.70 -5.59
N ARG A 123 -6.30 -5.36 -5.02
CA ARG A 123 -6.11 -4.22 -4.11
C ARG A 123 -6.31 -2.92 -4.88
N THR A 124 -7.45 -2.25 -4.70
CA THR A 124 -7.77 -1.02 -5.46
C THR A 124 -7.22 0.24 -4.85
N VAL A 125 -7.09 0.27 -3.51
CA VAL A 125 -6.58 1.40 -2.75
C VAL A 125 -5.60 0.91 -1.70
N THR A 126 -4.51 1.66 -1.52
CA THR A 126 -3.56 1.48 -0.43
C THR A 126 -3.56 2.71 0.46
N ALA A 127 -3.58 2.48 1.77
CA ALA A 127 -3.35 3.49 2.78
C ALA A 127 -2.07 3.15 3.56
N ILE A 128 -1.09 4.07 3.55
CA ILE A 128 0.11 3.98 4.38
C ILE A 128 -0.05 4.94 5.55
N ILE A 129 -0.02 4.42 6.77
CA ILE A 129 -0.15 5.19 8.00
C ILE A 129 1.23 5.34 8.64
N ALA A 130 1.67 6.56 8.91
CA ALA A 130 2.89 6.81 9.68
C ALA A 130 2.62 6.59 11.17
N LEU A 131 3.33 5.65 11.77
CA LEU A 131 3.20 5.37 13.20
C LEU A 131 4.20 6.16 14.05
N ASN A 132 5.29 6.63 13.45
CA ASN A 132 6.25 7.56 14.05
C ASN A 132 6.86 8.47 12.98
N ASP A 133 7.65 9.45 13.38
CA ASP A 133 8.35 10.42 12.51
C ASP A 133 9.74 10.80 13.02
N ASP A 134 10.22 10.15 14.08
CA ASP A 134 11.52 10.34 14.73
C ASP A 134 12.64 9.55 14.03
N TYR A 135 12.71 9.66 12.69
CA TYR A 135 13.73 9.04 11.84
C TYR A 135 14.07 9.95 10.66
N GLU A 136 15.22 9.75 10.02
CA GLU A 136 15.63 10.45 8.80
C GLU A 136 15.59 9.54 7.57
N GLY A 137 15.38 10.12 6.39
CA GLY A 137 15.18 9.36 5.16
C GLY A 137 13.85 8.61 5.17
N GLY A 138 13.81 7.46 4.51
CA GLY A 138 12.67 6.56 4.53
C GLY A 138 11.39 7.13 3.91
N GLU A 139 11.48 8.12 3.01
CA GLU A 139 10.33 8.66 2.28
C GLU A 139 9.66 7.58 1.44
N THR A 140 8.35 7.67 1.24
CA THR A 140 7.64 6.88 0.23
C THR A 140 7.77 7.61 -1.12
N GLU A 141 8.43 6.97 -2.09
CA GLU A 141 8.66 7.52 -3.42
C GLU A 141 7.71 6.92 -4.45
N PHE A 142 7.22 7.76 -5.36
CA PHE A 142 6.49 7.37 -6.56
C PHE A 142 7.34 7.82 -7.77
N PRO A 143 8.25 6.97 -8.27
CA PRO A 143 9.22 7.37 -9.29
C PRO A 143 8.55 7.84 -10.59
N ASN A 144 7.45 7.21 -11.01
CA ASN A 144 6.73 7.60 -12.22
C ASN A 144 5.90 8.88 -12.08
N LEU A 145 5.79 9.44 -10.89
CA LEU A 145 5.20 10.76 -10.63
C LEU A 145 6.25 11.81 -10.26
N GLY A 146 7.50 11.40 -10.01
CA GLY A 146 8.55 12.27 -9.49
C GLY A 146 8.23 12.81 -8.09
N LYS A 147 7.48 12.06 -7.27
CA LYS A 147 7.02 12.50 -5.95
C LYS A 147 7.60 11.66 -4.83
N LYS A 148 7.90 12.35 -3.71
CA LYS A 148 8.33 11.73 -2.44
C LYS A 148 7.49 12.29 -1.31
N PHE A 149 7.11 11.41 -0.38
CA PHE A 149 6.30 11.76 0.78
C PHE A 149 7.03 11.39 2.06
N LYS A 150 7.34 12.38 2.87
CA LYS A 150 7.74 12.21 4.27
C LYS A 150 6.50 12.48 5.11
N LEU A 151 6.04 11.46 5.82
CA LEU A 151 4.83 11.55 6.64
C LEU A 151 5.20 11.87 8.08
N SER A 152 4.35 12.64 8.76
CA SER A 152 4.39 12.83 10.19
C SER A 152 3.56 11.77 10.90
N LYS A 153 3.87 11.51 12.18
CA LYS A 153 3.11 10.56 13.01
C LYS A 153 1.61 10.84 12.97
N GLY A 154 0.83 9.83 12.62
CA GLY A 154 -0.63 9.90 12.47
C GLY A 154 -1.13 10.34 11.10
N ASP A 155 -0.26 10.71 10.16
CA ASP A 155 -0.64 10.99 8.77
C ASP A 155 -0.99 9.70 8.02
N VAL A 156 -1.83 9.84 7.00
CA VAL A 156 -2.19 8.78 6.06
C VAL A 156 -1.85 9.21 4.65
N LEU A 157 -1.02 8.45 3.96
CA LEU A 157 -0.83 8.54 2.52
C LEU A 157 -1.80 7.57 1.85
N LEU A 158 -2.75 8.10 1.09
CA LEU A 158 -3.77 7.33 0.38
C LEU A 158 -3.52 7.40 -1.12
N PHE A 159 -3.53 6.26 -1.80
CA PHE A 159 -3.39 6.21 -3.26
C PHE A 159 -4.16 5.06 -3.89
N ASN A 160 -4.53 5.26 -5.15
CA ASN A 160 -5.23 4.26 -5.95
C ASN A 160 -4.22 3.43 -6.75
N ASN A 161 -4.48 2.14 -6.92
CA ASN A 161 -3.67 1.25 -7.77
C ASN A 161 -4.16 1.23 -9.23
N PHE A 162 -5.34 1.81 -9.48
CA PHE A 162 -6.01 1.85 -10.79
C PHE A 162 -6.39 3.27 -11.19
N THR A 163 -6.57 3.48 -12.49
CA THR A 163 -7.22 4.67 -13.04
C THR A 163 -8.72 4.67 -12.75
N ASP A 164 -9.39 5.78 -13.01
CA ASP A 164 -10.86 5.90 -12.91
C ASP A 164 -11.63 4.94 -13.84
N TRP A 165 -10.98 4.46 -14.91
CA TRP A 165 -11.53 3.43 -15.80
C TRP A 165 -11.24 2.00 -15.34
N GLY A 166 -10.57 1.82 -14.19
CA GLY A 166 -10.25 0.50 -13.66
C GLY A 166 -9.04 -0.18 -14.31
N TYR A 167 -8.21 0.55 -15.04
CA TYR A 167 -6.95 0.03 -15.56
C TYR A 167 -5.84 0.19 -14.53
N GLN A 168 -5.06 -0.86 -14.31
CA GLN A 168 -3.83 -0.77 -13.53
C GLN A 168 -2.90 0.29 -14.14
N THR A 169 -2.20 1.03 -13.31
CA THR A 169 -1.35 2.13 -13.78
C THR A 169 0.04 2.09 -13.17
N ARG A 170 1.05 2.30 -14.00
CA ARG A 170 2.44 2.45 -13.52
C ARG A 170 2.65 3.71 -12.65
N LYS A 171 1.69 4.63 -12.61
CA LYS A 171 1.74 5.81 -11.72
C LYS A 171 1.61 5.42 -10.24
N SER A 172 1.08 4.23 -9.93
CA SER A 172 1.01 3.69 -8.57
C SER A 172 2.29 2.93 -8.16
N LEU A 173 3.27 2.76 -9.06
CA LEU A 173 4.57 2.21 -8.69
C LEU A 173 5.19 3.06 -7.59
N HIS A 174 5.53 2.44 -6.47
CA HIS A 174 6.08 3.13 -5.31
C HIS A 174 7.08 2.27 -4.56
N GLY A 175 7.87 2.90 -3.68
CA GLY A 175 8.83 2.21 -2.83
C GLY A 175 9.14 3.02 -1.57
N GLY A 176 9.73 2.37 -0.58
CA GLY A 176 10.26 3.03 0.61
C GLY A 176 11.75 3.25 0.46
N LEU A 177 12.18 4.51 0.40
CA LEU A 177 13.60 4.86 0.37
C LEU A 177 14.32 4.40 1.64
N PRO A 178 15.65 4.21 1.61
CA PRO A 178 16.42 3.81 2.78
C PRO A 178 16.24 4.76 3.96
N VAL A 179 16.05 4.21 5.15
CA VAL A 179 16.11 4.94 6.41
C VAL A 179 17.57 5.32 6.66
N LYS A 180 17.86 6.60 6.86
CA LYS A 180 19.22 7.11 7.06
C LYS A 180 19.66 7.05 8.52
N SER A 181 18.73 7.30 9.44
CA SER A 181 18.94 7.17 10.88
C SER A 181 17.62 6.95 11.62
N GLY A 182 17.67 6.33 12.77
CA GLY A 182 16.48 6.01 13.58
C GLY A 182 15.78 4.75 13.12
N ILE A 183 14.51 4.62 13.51
CA ILE A 183 13.66 3.48 13.19
C ILE A 183 12.35 4.01 12.62
N LYS A 184 12.00 3.58 11.40
CA LYS A 184 10.73 3.94 10.77
C LYS A 184 9.69 2.85 11.06
N TRP A 185 8.52 3.27 11.54
CA TRP A 185 7.34 2.44 11.70
C TRP A 185 6.19 2.97 10.85
N ILE A 186 5.64 2.11 10.02
CA ILE A 186 4.43 2.39 9.24
C ILE A 186 3.46 1.22 9.37
N CYS A 187 2.24 1.49 8.94
CA CYS A 187 1.22 0.46 8.80
C CYS A 187 0.58 0.58 7.43
N ASN A 188 0.54 -0.51 6.67
CA ASN A 188 -0.20 -0.59 5.41
C ASN A 188 -1.59 -1.16 5.66
N LEU A 189 -2.55 -0.61 4.93
CA LEU A 189 -3.89 -1.16 4.79
C LEU A 189 -4.21 -1.27 3.30
N TRP A 190 -4.42 -2.47 2.81
CA TRP A 190 -4.89 -2.72 1.47
C TRP A 190 -6.41 -2.90 1.45
N ILE A 191 -7.05 -2.26 0.48
CA ILE A 191 -8.49 -2.23 0.31
C ILE A 191 -8.82 -2.78 -1.07
N HIS A 192 -9.52 -3.90 -1.08
CA HIS A 192 -9.87 -4.65 -2.28
C HIS A 192 -11.11 -4.12 -2.99
N ARG A 193 -11.29 -4.55 -4.24
CA ARG A 193 -12.47 -4.21 -5.06
C ARG A 193 -13.74 -4.79 -4.47
N TYR A 194 -13.70 -6.03 -4.01
CA TYR A 194 -14.82 -6.78 -3.43
C TYR A 194 -14.53 -7.12 -1.96
N PRO A 195 -15.50 -7.64 -1.20
CA PRO A 195 -15.26 -8.15 0.14
C PRO A 195 -14.07 -9.11 0.16
N TYR A 196 -13.17 -8.88 1.10
CA TYR A 196 -12.02 -9.71 1.33
C TYR A 196 -12.35 -10.72 2.42
N ASP A 197 -12.23 -12.03 2.12
CA ASP A 197 -12.49 -13.05 3.12
C ASP A 197 -11.27 -13.18 4.05
N SER A 198 -11.45 -12.71 5.26
CA SER A 198 -10.39 -12.78 6.28
C SER A 198 -10.15 -14.22 6.78
N ASN A 199 -10.93 -15.22 6.32
CA ASN A 199 -10.66 -16.63 6.60
C ASN A 199 -9.54 -17.20 5.70
N ASP A 200 -9.25 -16.56 4.55
CA ASP A 200 -8.04 -16.80 3.76
C ASP A 200 -6.79 -16.25 4.43
N TRP A 201 -6.98 -15.67 5.60
CA TRP A 201 -6.00 -14.93 6.38
C TRP A 201 -5.35 -15.71 7.52
N ALA A 202 -5.23 -16.96 7.43
CA ALA A 202 -4.16 -17.64 8.13
C ALA A 202 -2.90 -17.36 7.31
N GLY A 203 -1.87 -16.70 7.84
CA GLY A 203 -0.60 -16.42 7.17
C GLY A 203 0.14 -17.65 6.65
N SER A 204 -0.59 -18.64 6.23
CA SER A 204 -0.19 -19.94 5.70
C SER A 204 -1.00 -20.35 4.47
N LYS A 205 -1.96 -19.55 3.99
CA LYS A 205 -2.56 -19.79 2.69
C LYS A 205 -2.04 -18.78 1.69
N ALA A 206 -1.12 -19.27 0.87
CA ALA A 206 -0.92 -18.77 -0.48
C ALA A 206 -2.27 -18.32 -1.06
N TYR A 207 -2.29 -17.17 -1.76
CA TYR A 207 -3.42 -16.82 -2.59
C TYR A 207 -3.89 -18.07 -3.33
N PRO A 208 -5.16 -18.51 -3.19
CA PRO A 208 -5.67 -19.60 -4.00
C PRO A 208 -5.79 -19.06 -5.42
N GLY A 209 -4.89 -19.42 -6.29
CA GLY A 209 -4.96 -19.08 -7.70
C GLY A 209 -3.67 -18.63 -8.32
N ASN A 210 -2.59 -19.36 -8.12
CA ASN A 210 -1.58 -19.41 -9.14
C ASN A 210 -0.81 -20.74 -9.09
N GLU A 211 -1.44 -21.80 -9.59
CA GLU A 211 -0.69 -22.90 -10.23
C GLU A 211 -0.19 -22.44 -11.62
N GLY A 212 0.37 -21.23 -11.70
CA GLY A 212 0.91 -20.68 -12.93
C GLY A 212 1.82 -19.51 -12.59
N GLY A 213 3.11 -19.75 -12.57
CA GLY A 213 4.16 -18.81 -12.19
C GLY A 213 4.02 -17.42 -12.80
N GLY A 214 3.54 -16.48 -12.01
CA GLY A 214 3.64 -15.06 -12.25
C GLY A 214 4.78 -14.52 -11.41
N SER A 215 5.96 -14.43 -11.99
CA SER A 215 7.11 -13.77 -11.38
C SER A 215 6.75 -12.33 -11.04
N CYS A 216 7.03 -11.91 -9.82
CA CYS A 216 7.08 -10.50 -9.45
C CYS A 216 8.04 -9.80 -10.42
N SER A 217 7.52 -9.14 -11.46
CA SER A 217 8.35 -8.37 -12.37
C SER A 217 8.77 -7.09 -11.67
N VAL A 218 9.94 -7.16 -11.07
CA VAL A 218 10.74 -6.00 -10.68
C VAL A 218 11.26 -5.37 -11.96
N PHE A 219 10.78 -4.19 -12.33
CA PHE A 219 11.36 -3.31 -13.35
C PHE A 219 11.51 -1.92 -12.79
#